data_54e2dbe3485c39c3931f4dac4a52a191
#
_entry.id   54e2dbe3485c39c3931f4dac4a52a191
#
_cell.length_a   1.000
_cell.length_b   1.000
_cell.length_c   1.000
_cell.angle_alpha   90.00
_cell.angle_beta   90.00
_cell.angle_gamma   90.00
#
_symmetry.space_group_name_H-M   'P 1'
#
loop_
_entity.id
_entity.type
_entity.pdbx_description
1 polymer ?
#
loop_
_entity_poly.entity_id
_entity_poly.type
_entity_poly.pdbx_seq_one_letter_code
_entity_poly.pdbx_strand_id
1 'polypeptide(L)'
;VIFVGVRKDLNIHFAFPEKQTGKDLTVGKLLQMPNNLENNVDWAFSPQQVETVKYIPEGGSWKDVPYEHLAPRFQRIRDDMKKYHSPNFYRRFARNEICGTITASAQPENCGIIHPTENRRYTVREIARIQTFPDDFLFITDTVKNIVAMYKVIGNAVPVELAHAIGDAIMEQVFNKIDY
;
A
#
# COMPACT_ATOMS: atom_id res chain seq x y z
N VAL A 1 13.47 0.02 0.10
CA VAL A 1 14.78 -0.67 0.22
C VAL A 1 15.11 -0.79 1.70
N ILE A 2 15.56 -1.97 2.12
CA ILE A 2 15.98 -2.25 3.51
C ILE A 2 17.45 -2.62 3.49
N PHE A 3 18.20 -2.05 4.43
CA PHE A 3 19.62 -2.36 4.64
C PHE A 3 19.79 -3.02 6.00
N VAL A 4 20.50 -4.14 6.05
CA VAL A 4 20.92 -4.80 7.28
C VAL A 4 22.44 -4.76 7.32
N GLY A 5 23.02 -4.19 8.39
CA GLY A 5 24.45 -4.10 8.60
C GLY A 5 24.86 -4.91 9.82
N VAL A 6 25.84 -5.80 9.67
CA VAL A 6 26.45 -6.55 10.76
C VAL A 6 27.88 -6.06 10.97
N ARG A 7 28.30 -5.90 12.22
CA ARG A 7 29.66 -5.48 12.60
C ARG A 7 30.68 -6.47 12.07
N LYS A 8 31.75 -5.98 11.44
CA LYS A 8 32.75 -6.83 10.76
C LYS A 8 33.48 -7.78 11.70
N ASP A 9 33.72 -7.35 12.94
CA ASP A 9 34.45 -8.14 13.93
C ASP A 9 33.69 -9.38 14.41
N LEU A 10 32.35 -9.42 14.21
CA LEU A 10 31.54 -10.59 14.50
C LEU A 10 31.71 -11.71 13.46
N ASN A 11 32.28 -11.41 12.30
CA ASN A 11 32.51 -12.36 11.21
C ASN A 11 31.21 -13.18 10.84
N ILE A 12 30.05 -12.56 10.95
CA ILE A 12 28.76 -13.15 10.64
C ILE A 12 28.27 -12.57 9.31
N HIS A 13 27.88 -13.43 8.40
CA HIS A 13 27.20 -13.06 7.15
C HIS A 13 25.70 -13.15 7.35
N PHE A 14 24.97 -12.06 7.08
CA PHE A 14 23.50 -12.01 7.10
C PHE A 14 22.94 -12.25 5.69
N ALA A 15 21.98 -13.15 5.58
CA ALA A 15 21.18 -13.36 4.37
C ALA A 15 19.71 -12.96 4.64
N PHE A 16 19.10 -12.22 3.70
CA PHE A 16 17.67 -11.92 3.81
C PHE A 16 16.83 -13.20 3.77
N PRO A 17 15.71 -13.27 4.52
CA PRO A 17 14.84 -14.42 4.50
C PRO A 17 14.28 -14.65 3.08
N GLU A 18 14.06 -15.90 2.74
CA GLU A 18 13.43 -16.26 1.48
C GLU A 18 11.99 -15.73 1.41
N LYS A 19 11.51 -15.53 0.17
CA LYS A 19 10.14 -15.11 -0.06
C LYS A 19 9.18 -16.13 0.55
N GLN A 20 8.34 -15.67 1.46
CA GLN A 20 7.28 -16.52 2.03
C GLN A 20 6.31 -16.95 0.93
N THR A 21 6.11 -18.27 0.86
CA THR A 21 5.11 -18.90 -0.01
C THR A 21 3.97 -19.45 0.86
N GLY A 22 2.73 -19.44 0.32
CA GLY A 22 1.59 -20.05 1.01
C GLY A 22 0.62 -19.07 1.68
N LYS A 23 0.96 -17.78 1.85
CA LYS A 23 -0.02 -16.77 2.24
C LYS A 23 -0.60 -16.10 1.00
N ASP A 24 -1.92 -16.03 0.92
CA ASP A 24 -2.61 -15.24 -0.10
C ASP A 24 -2.66 -13.77 0.34
N LEU A 25 -1.75 -12.96 -0.20
CA LEU A 25 -1.64 -11.53 0.05
C LEU A 25 -2.28 -10.70 -1.08
N THR A 26 -3.14 -11.29 -1.88
CA THR A 26 -3.87 -10.56 -2.91
C THR A 26 -4.82 -9.53 -2.29
N VAL A 27 -5.03 -8.43 -3.01
CA VAL A 27 -5.92 -7.35 -2.57
C VAL A 27 -7.31 -7.91 -2.20
N GLY A 28 -7.87 -8.76 -3.03
CA GLY A 28 -9.19 -9.35 -2.79
C GLY A 28 -9.26 -10.17 -1.50
N LYS A 29 -8.19 -10.88 -1.14
CA LYS A 29 -8.13 -11.62 0.12
C LYS A 29 -8.01 -10.70 1.33
N LEU A 30 -7.15 -9.69 1.24
CA LEU A 30 -6.92 -8.73 2.32
C LEU A 30 -8.16 -7.86 2.61
N LEU A 31 -9.00 -7.61 1.60
CA LEU A 31 -10.25 -6.84 1.76
C LEU A 31 -11.41 -7.65 2.34
N GLN A 32 -11.28 -8.98 2.46
CA GLN A 32 -12.27 -9.81 3.15
C GLN A 32 -12.19 -9.60 4.67
N MET A 33 -12.97 -8.66 5.18
CA MET A 33 -12.96 -8.31 6.60
C MET A 33 -14.38 -8.06 7.12
N PRO A 34 -14.62 -8.20 8.44
CA PRO A 34 -15.85 -7.77 9.09
C PRO A 34 -16.11 -6.26 8.89
N ASN A 35 -17.37 -5.88 8.68
CA ASN A 35 -17.74 -4.48 8.45
C ASN A 35 -17.59 -3.58 9.71
N ASN A 36 -17.53 -4.18 10.89
CA ASN A 36 -17.51 -3.49 12.18
C ASN A 36 -16.10 -3.27 12.75
N LEU A 37 -15.05 -3.44 11.93
CA LEU A 37 -13.70 -3.17 12.40
C LEU A 37 -13.48 -1.67 12.65
N GLU A 38 -12.76 -1.36 13.71
CA GLU A 38 -12.35 0.01 14.02
C GLU A 38 -11.49 0.62 12.91
N ASN A 39 -11.60 1.93 12.75
CA ASN A 39 -10.93 2.70 11.70
C ASN A 39 -11.32 2.29 10.26
N ASN A 40 -12.47 1.64 10.07
CA ASN A 40 -12.98 1.29 8.73
C ASN A 40 -13.69 2.49 8.08
N VAL A 41 -12.93 3.55 7.86
CA VAL A 41 -13.38 4.81 7.26
C VAL A 41 -12.48 5.21 6.10
N ASP A 42 -13.04 5.83 5.07
CA ASP A 42 -12.28 6.33 3.93
C ASP A 42 -12.23 7.87 3.91
N TRP A 43 -11.22 8.38 3.24
CA TRP A 43 -11.15 9.79 2.87
C TRP A 43 -11.71 9.95 1.46
N ALA A 44 -12.90 10.51 1.37
CA ALA A 44 -13.62 10.63 0.10
C ALA A 44 -12.78 11.30 -0.99
N PHE A 45 -12.92 10.82 -2.21
CA PHE A 45 -12.39 11.50 -3.39
C PHE A 45 -13.12 12.83 -3.62
N SER A 46 -12.42 13.82 -4.17
CA SER A 46 -13.08 14.99 -4.70
C SER A 46 -13.99 14.61 -5.89
N PRO A 47 -15.03 15.40 -6.20
CA PRO A 47 -15.90 15.12 -7.34
C PRO A 47 -15.12 14.91 -8.66
N GLN A 48 -14.05 15.68 -8.86
CA GLN A 48 -13.21 15.54 -10.04
C GLN A 48 -12.40 14.23 -10.06
N GLN A 49 -11.93 13.76 -8.89
CA GLN A 49 -11.26 12.45 -8.78
C GLN A 49 -12.25 11.31 -9.03
N VAL A 50 -13.46 11.39 -8.47
CA VAL A 50 -14.53 10.39 -8.72
C VAL A 50 -14.81 10.28 -10.22
N GLU A 51 -14.92 11.42 -10.91
CA GLU A 51 -15.17 11.45 -12.35
C GLU A 51 -14.10 10.73 -13.16
N THR A 52 -12.84 10.83 -12.76
CA THR A 52 -11.74 10.09 -13.40
C THR A 52 -11.75 8.60 -12.99
N VAL A 53 -11.94 8.34 -11.70
CA VAL A 53 -11.81 6.97 -11.14
C VAL A 53 -12.89 6.03 -11.68
N LYS A 54 -14.09 6.52 -11.96
CA LYS A 54 -15.20 5.67 -12.43
C LYS A 54 -14.94 4.97 -13.78
N TYR A 55 -14.03 5.49 -14.57
CA TYR A 55 -13.65 4.89 -15.87
C TYR A 55 -12.44 3.99 -15.79
N ILE A 56 -11.77 3.89 -14.64
CA ILE A 56 -10.62 3.02 -14.46
C ILE A 56 -11.11 1.60 -14.16
N PRO A 57 -10.85 0.63 -15.05
CA PRO A 57 -11.26 -0.75 -14.82
C PRO A 57 -10.46 -1.41 -13.68
N GLU A 58 -10.99 -2.49 -13.13
CA GLU A 58 -10.24 -3.36 -12.22
C GLU A 58 -8.96 -3.85 -12.91
N GLY A 59 -7.83 -3.74 -12.25
CA GLY A 59 -6.52 -4.06 -12.83
C GLY A 59 -5.97 -2.99 -13.77
N GLY A 60 -6.66 -1.86 -13.95
CA GLY A 60 -6.29 -0.79 -14.87
C GLY A 60 -5.71 0.45 -14.16
N SER A 61 -5.57 1.50 -14.94
CA SER A 61 -5.04 2.79 -14.51
C SER A 61 -5.68 3.93 -15.32
N TRP A 62 -5.30 5.17 -15.05
CA TRP A 62 -5.72 6.32 -15.84
C TRP A 62 -5.46 6.18 -17.36
N LYS A 63 -4.53 5.31 -17.76
CA LYS A 63 -4.21 5.06 -19.17
C LYS A 63 -5.32 4.32 -19.91
N ASP A 64 -6.14 3.59 -19.15
CA ASP A 64 -7.26 2.81 -19.68
C ASP A 64 -8.57 3.63 -19.76
N VAL A 65 -8.56 4.86 -19.22
CA VAL A 65 -9.70 5.80 -19.31
C VAL A 65 -9.83 6.30 -20.74
N PRO A 66 -11.03 6.28 -21.37
CA PRO A 66 -11.24 6.88 -22.69
C PRO A 66 -10.81 8.36 -22.70
N TYR A 67 -10.21 8.80 -23.81
CA TYR A 67 -9.59 10.13 -23.89
C TYR A 67 -10.55 11.28 -23.58
N GLU A 68 -11.78 11.18 -24.06
CA GLU A 68 -12.88 12.13 -23.85
C GLU A 68 -13.33 12.25 -22.37
N HIS A 69 -13.04 11.24 -21.57
CA HIS A 69 -13.35 11.23 -20.12
C HIS A 69 -12.16 11.64 -19.24
N LEU A 70 -11.00 11.88 -19.84
CA LEU A 70 -9.85 12.39 -19.10
C LEU A 70 -9.99 13.89 -18.85
N ALA A 71 -9.70 14.31 -17.62
CA ALA A 71 -9.55 15.72 -17.32
C ALA A 71 -8.45 16.35 -18.23
N PRO A 72 -8.55 17.62 -18.63
CA PRO A 72 -7.60 18.28 -19.55
C PRO A 72 -6.14 18.14 -19.13
N ARG A 73 -5.86 18.07 -17.81
CA ARG A 73 -4.52 17.82 -17.29
C ARG A 73 -4.02 16.43 -17.72
N PHE A 74 -4.85 15.40 -17.63
CA PHE A 74 -4.46 14.03 -17.98
C PHE A 74 -4.39 13.81 -19.49
N GLN A 75 -5.21 14.50 -20.28
CA GLN A 75 -5.08 14.51 -21.73
C GLN A 75 -3.69 15.03 -22.12
N ARG A 76 -3.29 16.18 -21.59
CA ARG A 76 -1.94 16.74 -21.84
C ARG A 76 -0.81 15.80 -21.40
N ILE A 77 -0.96 15.09 -20.27
CA ILE A 77 0.04 14.11 -19.83
C ILE A 77 0.07 12.90 -20.80
N ARG A 78 -1.09 12.46 -21.30
CA ARG A 78 -1.17 11.36 -22.27
C ARG A 78 -0.54 11.76 -23.61
N ASP A 79 -0.75 12.97 -24.06
CA ASP A 79 -0.19 13.49 -25.31
C ASP A 79 1.35 13.61 -25.24
N ASP A 80 1.90 13.87 -24.04
CA ASP A 80 3.35 13.95 -23.78
C ASP A 80 3.87 12.76 -22.92
N MET A 81 3.48 11.57 -23.29
CA MET A 81 3.78 10.33 -22.52
C MET A 81 5.28 10.06 -22.30
N LYS A 82 6.18 10.69 -23.07
CA LYS A 82 7.63 10.52 -22.91
C LYS A 82 8.16 10.97 -21.53
N LYS A 83 7.39 11.78 -20.80
CA LYS A 83 7.79 12.37 -19.49
C LYS A 83 7.16 11.68 -18.29
N TYR A 84 6.20 10.76 -18.49
CA TYR A 84 5.44 10.22 -17.36
C TYR A 84 5.71 8.72 -17.15
N HIS A 85 6.39 8.39 -16.05
CA HIS A 85 6.87 7.03 -15.75
C HIS A 85 6.33 6.41 -14.45
N SER A 86 5.38 7.07 -13.73
CA SER A 86 4.87 6.48 -12.49
C SER A 86 3.93 5.30 -12.78
N PRO A 87 4.25 4.09 -12.33
CA PRO A 87 3.41 2.91 -12.55
C PRO A 87 2.14 2.93 -11.70
N ASN A 88 2.13 3.73 -10.61
CA ASN A 88 1.06 3.75 -9.61
C ASN A 88 0.12 4.95 -9.72
N PHE A 89 0.31 5.80 -10.72
CA PHE A 89 -0.54 6.97 -10.92
C PHE A 89 -1.95 6.55 -11.33
N TYR A 90 -2.94 6.84 -10.48
CA TYR A 90 -4.33 6.40 -10.66
C TYR A 90 -4.43 4.91 -11.01
N ARG A 91 -3.64 4.08 -10.31
CA ARG A 91 -3.66 2.63 -10.45
C ARG A 91 -4.77 2.04 -9.59
N ARG A 92 -5.61 1.21 -10.19
CA ARG A 92 -6.59 0.36 -9.51
C ARG A 92 -6.06 -1.08 -9.58
N PHE A 93 -5.61 -1.63 -8.47
CA PHE A 93 -5.18 -3.03 -8.44
C PHE A 93 -6.38 -3.97 -8.57
N ALA A 94 -6.22 -5.07 -9.30
CA ALA A 94 -7.23 -6.12 -9.35
C ALA A 94 -7.24 -6.93 -8.05
N ARG A 95 -8.37 -7.59 -7.77
CA ARG A 95 -8.51 -8.43 -6.57
C ARG A 95 -7.50 -9.57 -6.49
N ASN A 96 -7.02 -10.07 -7.62
CA ASN A 96 -6.02 -11.14 -7.72
C ASN A 96 -4.57 -10.63 -7.77
N GLU A 97 -4.35 -9.33 -7.67
CA GLU A 97 -3.00 -8.74 -7.62
C GLU A 97 -2.56 -8.49 -6.17
N ILE A 98 -1.25 -8.43 -5.98
CA ILE A 98 -0.64 -7.91 -4.75
C ILE A 98 -0.56 -6.39 -4.88
N CYS A 99 -1.00 -5.67 -3.86
CA CYS A 99 -0.94 -4.21 -3.85
C CYS A 99 0.51 -3.72 -3.93
N GLY A 100 0.74 -2.67 -4.69
CA GLY A 100 2.02 -1.96 -4.71
C GLY A 100 2.26 -1.14 -3.45
N THR A 101 3.35 -0.37 -3.45
CA THR A 101 3.74 0.48 -2.32
C THR A 101 2.64 1.48 -1.96
N ILE A 102 2.23 1.47 -0.71
CA ILE A 102 1.39 2.51 -0.11
C ILE A 102 2.28 3.66 0.33
N THR A 103 1.95 4.87 -0.10
CA THR A 103 2.70 6.08 0.26
C THR A 103 2.00 6.87 1.37
N ALA A 104 2.78 7.67 2.11
CA ALA A 104 2.27 8.49 3.21
C ALA A 104 1.22 9.54 2.77
N SER A 105 1.19 9.90 1.50
CA SER A 105 0.22 10.88 0.99
C SER A 105 -1.16 10.29 0.73
N ALA A 106 -1.26 8.98 0.53
CA ALA A 106 -2.50 8.25 0.18
C ALA A 106 -3.31 8.94 -0.95
N GLN A 107 -2.61 9.50 -1.92
CA GLN A 107 -3.23 10.14 -3.09
C GLN A 107 -3.15 9.23 -4.31
N PRO A 108 -4.19 9.20 -5.16
CA PRO A 108 -4.20 8.34 -6.35
C PRO A 108 -3.10 8.72 -7.35
N GLU A 109 -2.54 9.91 -7.23
CA GLU A 109 -1.39 10.37 -8.00
C GLU A 109 -0.08 9.68 -7.61
N ASN A 110 0.01 9.13 -6.40
CA ASN A 110 1.27 8.61 -5.84
C ASN A 110 1.27 7.12 -5.58
N CYS A 111 0.10 6.51 -5.38
CA CYS A 111 -0.01 5.08 -5.10
C CYS A 111 -1.33 4.50 -5.59
N GLY A 112 -1.38 3.18 -5.75
CA GLY A 112 -2.58 2.45 -6.16
C GLY A 112 -3.56 2.30 -5.00
N ILE A 113 -4.24 3.39 -4.65
CA ILE A 113 -5.12 3.48 -3.49
C ILE A 113 -6.61 3.34 -3.84
N ILE A 114 -6.92 3.10 -5.11
CA ILE A 114 -8.30 2.98 -5.58
C ILE A 114 -8.80 1.57 -5.29
N HIS A 115 -9.97 1.46 -4.61
CA HIS A 115 -10.59 0.17 -4.33
C HIS A 115 -10.87 -0.61 -5.64
N PRO A 116 -10.65 -1.94 -5.69
CA PRO A 116 -10.71 -2.72 -6.93
C PRO A 116 -12.06 -2.63 -7.65
N THR A 117 -13.16 -2.61 -6.92
CA THR A 117 -14.52 -2.66 -7.47
C THR A 117 -15.38 -1.43 -7.18
N GLU A 118 -14.93 -0.54 -6.31
CA GLU A 118 -15.66 0.66 -5.91
C GLU A 118 -14.90 1.94 -6.30
N ASN A 119 -15.65 3.03 -6.54
CA ASN A 119 -15.04 4.30 -6.95
C ASN A 119 -14.67 5.16 -5.73
N ARG A 120 -13.93 4.57 -4.79
CA ARG A 120 -13.42 5.19 -3.57
C ARG A 120 -11.96 4.81 -3.31
N ARG A 121 -11.35 5.47 -2.34
CA ARG A 121 -10.09 4.99 -1.75
C ARG A 121 -10.32 3.72 -0.96
N TYR A 122 -9.25 2.98 -0.72
CA TYR A 122 -9.25 2.04 0.41
C TYR A 122 -9.56 2.80 1.70
N THR A 123 -10.30 2.18 2.61
CA THR A 123 -10.46 2.71 3.97
C THR A 123 -9.12 2.66 4.72
N VAL A 124 -9.05 3.35 5.86
CA VAL A 124 -7.88 3.28 6.74
C VAL A 124 -7.59 1.84 7.16
N ARG A 125 -8.64 1.06 7.52
CA ARG A 125 -8.50 -0.35 7.88
C ARG A 125 -8.04 -1.22 6.72
N GLU A 126 -8.57 -1.02 5.53
CA GLU A 126 -8.15 -1.74 4.32
C GLU A 126 -6.66 -1.53 4.02
N ILE A 127 -6.19 -0.28 4.10
CA ILE A 127 -4.74 0.01 3.92
C ILE A 127 -3.90 -0.59 5.04
N ALA A 128 -4.38 -0.56 6.28
CA ALA A 128 -3.69 -1.17 7.40
C ALA A 128 -3.49 -2.67 7.17
N ARG A 129 -4.52 -3.38 6.69
CA ARG A 129 -4.41 -4.80 6.35
C ARG A 129 -3.47 -5.06 5.18
N ILE A 130 -3.46 -4.19 4.16
CA ILE A 130 -2.49 -4.25 3.06
C ILE A 130 -1.05 -4.09 3.58
N GLN A 131 -0.84 -3.25 4.59
CA GLN A 131 0.43 -3.10 5.32
C GLN A 131 0.61 -4.13 6.44
N THR A 132 -0.23 -5.16 6.46
CA THR A 132 -0.18 -6.30 7.39
C THR A 132 -0.30 -5.93 8.87
N PHE A 133 -0.94 -4.80 9.20
CA PHE A 133 -1.33 -4.51 10.58
C PHE A 133 -2.44 -5.48 11.04
N PRO A 134 -2.40 -5.95 12.29
CA PRO A 134 -3.46 -6.78 12.83
C PRO A 134 -4.77 -5.99 12.98
N ASP A 135 -5.91 -6.70 12.94
CA ASP A 135 -7.23 -6.08 12.93
C ASP A 135 -7.59 -5.38 14.26
N ASP A 136 -6.97 -5.78 15.36
CA ASP A 136 -7.12 -5.19 16.68
C ASP A 136 -6.20 -3.98 16.92
N PHE A 137 -5.31 -3.66 15.98
CA PHE A 137 -4.47 -2.47 16.10
C PHE A 137 -5.30 -1.19 15.94
N LEU A 138 -5.34 -0.37 16.99
CA LEU A 138 -6.07 0.90 17.00
C LEU A 138 -5.12 2.06 16.65
N PHE A 139 -5.49 2.86 15.63
CA PHE A 139 -4.69 4.02 15.26
C PHE A 139 -5.04 5.24 16.09
N ILE A 140 -6.18 5.87 15.81
CA ILE A 140 -6.67 7.05 16.55
C ILE A 140 -8.18 6.90 16.72
N THR A 141 -8.70 7.24 17.89
CA THR A 141 -10.12 7.07 18.22
C THR A 141 -11.03 8.10 17.54
N ASP A 142 -10.57 9.33 17.33
CA ASP A 142 -11.32 10.35 16.57
C ASP A 142 -10.95 10.28 15.08
N THR A 143 -11.60 9.35 14.37
CA THR A 143 -11.30 9.02 12.99
C THR A 143 -11.57 10.14 12.00
N VAL A 144 -12.62 10.91 12.17
CA VAL A 144 -13.04 11.92 11.18
C VAL A 144 -12.04 13.07 11.09
N LYS A 145 -11.54 13.57 12.23
CA LYS A 145 -10.56 14.68 12.27
C LYS A 145 -9.14 14.24 11.87
N ASN A 146 -8.81 12.98 12.09
CA ASN A 146 -7.44 12.49 11.98
C ASN A 146 -7.22 11.53 10.79
N ILE A 147 -8.18 11.42 9.87
CA ILE A 147 -8.15 10.45 8.78
C ILE A 147 -6.87 10.57 7.94
N VAL A 148 -6.46 11.78 7.60
CA VAL A 148 -5.24 12.03 6.81
C VAL A 148 -3.98 11.63 7.58
N ALA A 149 -3.97 11.86 8.90
CA ALA A 149 -2.86 11.46 9.76
C ALA A 149 -2.72 9.94 9.83
N MET A 150 -3.84 9.20 9.89
CA MET A 150 -3.83 7.73 9.88
C MET A 150 -3.27 7.19 8.57
N TYR A 151 -3.70 7.68 7.42
CA TYR A 151 -3.11 7.31 6.13
C TYR A 151 -1.61 7.57 6.09
N LYS A 152 -1.19 8.72 6.62
CA LYS A 152 0.23 9.11 6.67
C LYS A 152 1.05 8.17 7.56
N VAL A 153 0.55 7.82 8.72
CA VAL A 153 1.22 6.89 9.65
C VAL A 153 1.38 5.50 9.00
N ILE A 154 0.30 4.96 8.42
CA ILE A 154 0.33 3.65 7.77
C ILE A 154 1.28 3.65 6.57
N GLY A 155 1.24 4.68 5.73
CA GLY A 155 2.09 4.78 4.54
C GLY A 155 3.58 4.99 4.86
N ASN A 156 3.91 5.51 6.06
CA ASN A 156 5.30 5.61 6.55
C ASN A 156 5.77 4.33 7.24
N ALA A 157 4.86 3.44 7.60
CA ALA A 157 5.22 2.21 8.29
C ALA A 157 5.88 1.20 7.32
N VAL A 158 6.76 0.38 7.86
CA VAL A 158 7.17 -0.87 7.22
C VAL A 158 6.04 -1.88 7.41
N PRO A 159 5.68 -2.69 6.40
CA PRO A 159 4.70 -3.76 6.59
C PRO A 159 5.07 -4.65 7.77
N VAL A 160 4.12 -4.89 8.66
CA VAL A 160 4.40 -5.52 9.97
C VAL A 160 5.01 -6.92 9.81
N GLU A 161 4.44 -7.74 8.92
CA GLU A 161 4.98 -9.09 8.68
C GLU A 161 6.36 -9.07 8.01
N LEU A 162 6.66 -8.08 7.19
CA LEU A 162 8.00 -7.91 6.62
C LEU A 162 9.02 -7.54 7.71
N ALA A 163 8.66 -6.63 8.61
CA ALA A 163 9.51 -6.26 9.74
C ALA A 163 9.77 -7.46 10.66
N HIS A 164 8.73 -8.27 10.92
CA HIS A 164 8.82 -9.48 11.72
C HIS A 164 9.78 -10.51 11.09
N ALA A 165 9.58 -10.82 9.81
CA ALA A 165 10.42 -11.79 9.10
C ALA A 165 11.90 -11.38 9.08
N ILE A 166 12.20 -10.08 8.92
CA ILE A 166 13.58 -9.59 8.97
C ILE A 166 14.12 -9.63 10.40
N GLY A 167 13.30 -9.26 11.39
CA GLY A 167 13.66 -9.33 12.81
C GLY A 167 14.03 -10.75 13.23
N ASP A 168 13.20 -11.74 12.88
CA ASP A 168 13.46 -13.15 13.16
C ASP A 168 14.76 -13.62 12.51
N ALA A 169 14.99 -13.27 11.24
CA ALA A 169 16.21 -13.60 10.56
C ALA A 169 17.47 -12.98 11.22
N ILE A 170 17.36 -11.75 11.72
CA ILE A 170 18.45 -11.09 12.48
C ILE A 170 18.68 -11.81 13.81
N MET A 171 17.62 -12.14 14.54
CA MET A 171 17.73 -12.88 15.80
C MET A 171 18.43 -14.23 15.58
N GLU A 172 17.98 -14.99 14.60
CA GLU A 172 18.52 -16.33 14.32
C GLU A 172 19.96 -16.31 13.80
N GLN A 173 20.24 -15.43 12.83
CA GLN A 173 21.51 -15.45 12.13
C GLN A 173 22.63 -14.65 12.83
N VAL A 174 22.27 -13.68 13.67
CA VAL A 174 23.23 -12.77 14.33
C VAL A 174 23.19 -12.93 15.84
N PHE A 175 22.08 -12.58 16.51
CA PHE A 175 22.05 -12.52 17.97
C PHE A 175 22.23 -13.89 18.65
N ASN A 176 21.62 -14.95 18.12
CA ASN A 176 21.77 -16.31 18.67
C ASN A 176 23.17 -16.92 18.44
N LYS A 177 24.04 -16.25 17.67
CA LYS A 177 25.42 -16.69 17.42
C LYS A 177 26.48 -15.87 18.17
N ILE A 178 26.07 -14.87 18.92
CA ILE A 178 26.97 -14.06 19.74
C ILE A 178 26.95 -14.66 21.15
N ASP A 179 28.09 -15.21 21.56
CA ASP A 179 28.33 -15.56 22.97
C ASP A 179 28.54 -14.26 23.75
N TYR A 180 27.75 -14.02 24.78
CA TYR A 180 27.86 -12.88 25.70
C TYR A 180 28.74 -13.22 26.88
#